data_4c8fc2db9be87bf5edc9937f5885c0d2
#
_entry.id   4c8fc2db9be87bf5edc9937f5885c0d2
#
_cell.length_a   1.000
_cell.length_b   1.000
_cell.length_c   1.000
_cell.angle_alpha   90.00
_cell.angle_beta   90.00
_cell.angle_gamma   90.00
#
_symmetry.space_group_name_H-M   'P 1'
#
loop_
_entity.id
_entity.type
_entity.pdbx_description
1 polymer ?
#
loop_
_entity_poly.entity_id
_entity_poly.type
_entity_poly.pdbx_seq_one_letter_code
_entity_poly.pdbx_strand_id
1 'polypeptide(L)'
;LTLGTLERNVWREFSAQLREADWEILPGNSPSTVSFLYRLSVSDQKDLGLSGPVTVVKTYRLAKRENEDPMKFDRSYHLEMDVELRNESSEPLSVAVSIDGPTGLPDEGWWYINKIHGRSTAMFYTAGARDVIGSSAGMPYVFLGGPEIYSNAKETNGPLPLFPLDSSTEDRTLDFAGVDTQYFNVSLIPNKDPEDGPFIVSNAYARPVGNFEDLDKSFR
;
A
#
# COMPACT_ATOMS: atom_id res chain seq x y z
N LEU A 1 1.79 4.52 7.01
CA LEU A 1 3.16 4.01 7.11
C LEU A 1 3.36 3.36 8.47
N THR A 2 3.91 2.18 8.50
CA THR A 2 4.24 1.46 9.74
C THR A 2 5.66 0.93 9.62
N LEU A 3 6.41 1.02 10.70
CA LEU A 3 7.72 0.39 10.83
C LEU A 3 7.58 -0.95 11.56
N GLY A 4 8.45 -1.87 11.25
CA GLY A 4 8.44 -3.19 11.85
C GLY A 4 9.71 -3.97 11.60
N THR A 5 9.68 -5.23 11.96
CA THR A 5 10.73 -6.19 11.58
C THR A 5 10.13 -7.30 10.72
N LEU A 6 10.94 -7.83 9.83
CA LEU A 6 10.61 -8.99 9.01
C LEU A 6 11.44 -10.17 9.49
N GLU A 7 10.85 -11.02 10.34
CA GLU A 7 11.48 -12.26 10.79
C GLU A 7 10.91 -13.45 10.03
N ARG A 8 11.75 -14.17 9.27
CA ARG A 8 11.37 -15.38 8.51
C ARG A 8 10.15 -15.17 7.61
N ASN A 9 10.09 -14.02 6.92
CA ASN A 9 8.95 -13.61 6.08
C ASN A 9 7.64 -13.34 6.85
N VAL A 10 7.68 -13.25 8.17
CA VAL A 10 6.54 -12.85 8.99
C VAL A 10 6.68 -11.38 9.36
N TRP A 11 5.75 -10.56 8.86
CA TRP A 11 5.65 -9.17 9.26
C TRP A 11 5.17 -9.07 10.71
N ARG A 12 5.92 -8.36 11.53
CA ARG A 12 5.48 -7.95 12.87
C ARG A 12 5.34 -6.45 12.89
N GLU A 13 4.11 -6.00 13.05
CA GLU A 13 3.77 -4.59 13.20
C GLU A 13 4.18 -4.12 14.61
N PHE A 14 5.06 -3.12 14.68
CA PHE A 14 5.57 -2.65 15.97
C PHE A 14 4.83 -1.45 16.49
N SER A 15 4.27 -0.61 15.64
CA SER A 15 3.67 0.62 16.12
C SER A 15 2.58 1.10 15.18
N ALA A 16 1.35 1.14 15.67
CA ALA A 16 0.26 1.90 15.07
C ALA A 16 0.50 3.42 15.13
N GLN A 17 1.50 3.86 15.87
CA GLN A 17 1.73 5.26 16.20
C GLN A 17 2.08 6.13 15.00
N LEU A 18 2.73 5.60 13.96
CA LEU A 18 3.03 6.39 12.76
C LEU A 18 1.80 6.80 11.95
N ARG A 19 0.68 6.13 12.12
CA ARG A 19 -0.61 6.52 11.52
C ARG A 19 -1.24 7.70 12.25
N GLU A 20 -1.05 7.76 13.56
CA GLU A 20 -1.64 8.74 14.47
C GLU A 20 -0.62 9.80 14.92
N ALA A 21 0.63 9.70 14.42
CA ALA A 21 1.70 10.59 14.79
C ALA A 21 1.51 12.00 14.23
N ASP A 22 1.87 12.98 15.02
CA ASP A 22 1.96 14.37 14.59
C ASP A 22 3.24 14.58 13.79
N TRP A 23 3.10 14.74 12.47
CA TRP A 23 4.21 14.95 11.56
C TRP A 23 4.55 16.43 11.44
N GLU A 24 5.83 16.76 11.60
CA GLU A 24 6.35 18.10 11.35
C GLU A 24 6.43 18.37 9.85
N ILE A 25 5.87 19.50 9.40
CA ILE A 25 6.02 19.94 8.01
C ILE A 25 7.39 20.60 7.85
N LEU A 26 8.23 20.07 6.98
CA LEU A 26 9.55 20.64 6.71
C LEU A 26 9.45 21.96 5.92
N PRO A 27 10.36 22.92 6.18
CA PRO A 27 10.47 24.13 5.37
C PRO A 27 10.96 23.80 3.95
N GLY A 28 10.75 24.70 3.01
CA GLY A 28 11.20 24.55 1.63
C GLY A 28 10.18 23.87 0.70
N ASN A 29 8.95 23.68 1.17
CA ASN A 29 7.86 23.19 0.34
C ASN A 29 7.54 24.12 -0.83
N SER A 30 7.09 23.55 -1.94
CA SER A 30 6.61 24.26 -3.12
C SER A 30 5.14 23.93 -3.35
N PRO A 31 4.45 24.62 -4.27
CA PRO A 31 3.06 24.25 -4.64
C PRO A 31 2.90 22.80 -5.13
N SER A 32 3.98 22.16 -5.58
CA SER A 32 3.99 20.79 -6.10
C SER A 32 4.73 19.80 -5.21
N THR A 33 5.28 20.22 -4.08
CA THR A 33 6.09 19.34 -3.20
C THR A 33 5.83 19.67 -1.74
N VAL A 34 5.61 18.63 -0.94
CA VAL A 34 5.50 18.75 0.51
C VAL A 34 6.27 17.62 1.18
N SER A 35 7.00 17.95 2.23
CA SER A 35 7.77 16.99 3.03
C SER A 35 7.33 17.02 4.48
N PHE A 36 7.21 15.84 5.06
CA PHE A 36 6.84 15.62 6.45
C PHE A 36 7.95 14.84 7.15
N LEU A 37 8.23 15.21 8.37
CA LEU A 37 9.24 14.58 9.19
C LEU A 37 8.65 14.06 10.50
N TYR A 38 9.04 12.87 10.89
CA TYR A 38 8.76 12.30 12.20
C TYR A 38 10.04 11.74 12.83
N ARG A 39 10.32 12.15 14.06
CA ARG A 39 11.41 11.59 14.86
C ARG A 39 10.84 10.53 15.78
N LEU A 40 11.33 9.31 15.64
CA LEU A 40 10.92 8.21 16.52
C LEU A 40 11.18 8.57 17.98
N SER A 41 10.17 8.44 18.81
CA SER A 41 10.32 8.64 20.25
C SER A 41 11.22 7.57 20.86
N VAL A 42 11.74 7.81 22.05
CA VAL A 42 12.55 6.83 22.80
C VAL A 42 11.75 5.53 23.04
N SER A 43 10.44 5.65 23.26
CA SER A 43 9.55 4.49 23.38
C SER A 43 9.50 3.68 22.09
N ASP A 44 9.27 4.35 20.95
CA ASP A 44 9.19 3.69 19.64
C ASP A 44 10.51 2.99 19.28
N GLN A 45 11.63 3.65 19.57
CA GLN A 45 12.96 3.06 19.36
C GLN A 45 13.16 1.79 20.18
N LYS A 46 12.73 1.81 21.44
CA LYS A 46 12.81 0.65 22.34
C LYS A 46 11.90 -0.49 21.85
N ASP A 47 10.68 -0.19 21.43
CA ASP A 47 9.73 -1.18 20.95
C ASP A 47 10.20 -1.83 19.65
N LEU A 48 10.90 -1.08 18.82
CA LEU A 48 11.56 -1.57 17.59
C LEU A 48 12.92 -2.25 17.85
N GLY A 49 13.40 -2.24 19.08
CA GLY A 49 14.74 -2.77 19.41
C GLY A 49 15.88 -1.99 18.76
N LEU A 50 15.66 -0.70 18.47
CA LEU A 50 16.67 0.15 17.84
C LEU A 50 17.67 0.68 18.86
N SER A 51 18.94 0.69 18.48
CA SER A 51 20.05 1.14 19.32
C SER A 51 20.28 2.65 19.28
N GLY A 52 19.54 3.39 18.46
CA GLY A 52 19.74 4.82 18.33
C GLY A 52 18.60 5.56 17.59
N PRO A 53 18.73 6.88 17.49
CA PRO A 53 17.70 7.73 16.91
C PRO A 53 17.46 7.43 15.43
N VAL A 54 16.19 7.37 15.04
CA VAL A 54 15.75 7.23 13.65
C VAL A 54 14.76 8.34 13.33
N THR A 55 14.95 8.94 12.19
CA THR A 55 14.05 9.95 11.63
C THR A 55 13.43 9.41 10.34
N VAL A 56 12.13 9.60 10.20
CA VAL A 56 11.38 9.23 8.98
C VAL A 56 11.00 10.50 8.25
N VAL A 57 11.30 10.58 6.96
CA VAL A 57 10.88 11.67 6.10
C VAL A 57 9.99 11.12 5.00
N LYS A 58 8.82 11.71 4.81
CA LYS A 58 7.93 11.43 3.67
C LYS A 58 7.86 12.67 2.80
N THR A 59 8.17 12.52 1.52
CA THR A 59 8.05 13.61 0.55
C THR A 59 7.05 13.22 -0.53
N TYR A 60 6.09 14.09 -0.76
CA TYR A 60 5.12 13.96 -1.85
C TYR A 60 5.40 15.02 -2.90
N ARG A 61 5.40 14.60 -4.16
CA ARG A 61 5.56 15.49 -5.31
C ARG A 61 4.48 15.21 -6.34
N LEU A 62 3.88 16.26 -6.86
CA LEU A 62 3.06 16.15 -8.07
C LEU A 62 4.00 15.95 -9.25
N ALA A 63 3.75 14.93 -10.04
CA ALA A 63 4.51 14.70 -11.25
C ALA A 63 4.44 15.92 -12.16
N LYS A 64 5.59 16.29 -12.72
CA LYS A 64 5.67 17.44 -13.61
C LYS A 64 5.11 17.06 -14.96
N ARG A 65 4.20 17.88 -15.47
CA ARG A 65 3.61 17.67 -16.79
C ARG A 65 4.68 17.71 -17.87
N GLU A 66 4.74 16.67 -18.70
CA GLU A 66 5.70 16.55 -19.80
C GLU A 66 5.25 17.33 -21.04
N ASN A 67 3.93 17.41 -21.28
CA ASN A 67 3.35 18.08 -22.43
C ASN A 67 2.48 19.27 -22.01
N GLU A 68 2.72 20.42 -22.62
CA GLU A 68 1.88 21.60 -22.43
C GLU A 68 0.54 21.49 -23.19
N ASP A 69 0.48 20.69 -24.23
CA ASP A 69 -0.73 20.47 -25.04
C ASP A 69 -1.69 19.53 -24.28
N PRO A 70 -2.88 20.02 -23.85
CA PRO A 70 -3.85 19.25 -23.09
C PRO A 70 -4.46 18.07 -23.86
N MET A 71 -4.32 18.04 -25.18
CA MET A 71 -4.83 16.96 -26.04
C MET A 71 -3.83 15.84 -26.27
N LYS A 72 -2.59 16.00 -25.86
CA LYS A 72 -1.58 14.95 -25.95
C LYS A 72 -1.58 14.12 -24.69
N PHE A 73 -1.35 12.81 -24.89
CA PHE A 73 -1.14 11.88 -23.78
C PHE A 73 0.05 12.33 -22.92
N ASP A 74 -0.17 12.43 -21.65
CA ASP A 74 0.82 12.83 -20.66
C ASP A 74 0.87 11.78 -19.55
N ARG A 75 2.07 11.38 -19.15
CA ARG A 75 2.29 10.38 -18.09
C ARG A 75 2.32 10.98 -16.67
N SER A 76 2.17 12.29 -16.55
CA SER A 76 2.33 13.01 -15.28
C SER A 76 1.08 13.03 -14.37
N TYR A 77 0.09 12.19 -14.64
CA TYR A 77 -1.10 12.06 -13.79
C TYR A 77 -0.86 11.12 -12.59
N HIS A 78 0.21 11.37 -11.84
CA HIS A 78 0.53 10.61 -10.65
C HIS A 78 1.13 11.49 -9.56
N LEU A 79 1.11 10.96 -8.34
CA LEU A 79 1.78 11.51 -7.18
C LEU A 79 3.00 10.65 -6.89
N GLU A 80 4.17 11.25 -6.83
CA GLU A 80 5.38 10.58 -6.37
C GLU A 80 5.44 10.64 -4.85
N MET A 81 5.88 9.56 -4.22
CA MET A 81 6.09 9.49 -2.78
C MET A 81 7.44 8.86 -2.49
N ASP A 82 8.30 9.61 -1.80
CA ASP A 82 9.53 9.08 -1.23
C ASP A 82 9.37 8.86 0.27
N VAL A 83 9.93 7.78 0.74
CA VAL A 83 10.07 7.48 2.16
C VAL A 83 11.54 7.27 2.47
N GLU A 84 12.11 8.17 3.25
CA GLU A 84 13.51 8.12 3.68
C GLU A 84 13.57 7.76 5.17
N LEU A 85 14.37 6.77 5.50
CA LEU A 85 14.73 6.43 6.88
C LEU A 85 16.15 6.90 7.15
N ARG A 86 16.32 7.85 8.05
CA ARG A 86 17.62 8.36 8.47
C ARG A 86 18.02 7.72 9.78
N ASN A 87 19.06 6.91 9.72
CA ASN A 87 19.72 6.40 10.90
C ASN A 87 20.69 7.45 11.42
N GLU A 88 20.40 8.02 12.57
CA GLU A 88 21.25 9.03 13.22
C GLU A 88 22.23 8.41 14.22
N SER A 89 22.26 7.07 14.32
CA SER A 89 23.20 6.33 15.17
C SER A 89 24.45 5.90 14.39
N SER A 90 25.51 5.52 15.12
CA SER A 90 26.73 4.93 14.55
C SER A 90 26.58 3.45 14.18
N GLU A 91 25.54 2.79 14.68
CA GLU A 91 25.34 1.37 14.49
C GLU A 91 24.37 1.09 13.32
N PRO A 92 24.60 0.06 12.52
CA PRO A 92 23.68 -0.32 11.46
C PRO A 92 22.33 -0.75 12.04
N LEU A 93 21.24 -0.32 11.41
CA LEU A 93 19.89 -0.64 11.80
C LEU A 93 19.21 -1.48 10.72
N SER A 94 18.43 -2.47 11.16
CA SER A 94 17.56 -3.27 10.27
C SER A 94 16.11 -2.95 10.59
N VAL A 95 15.44 -2.30 9.65
CA VAL A 95 14.03 -1.88 9.79
C VAL A 95 13.28 -2.25 8.53
N ALA A 96 12.11 -2.84 8.70
CA ALA A 96 11.18 -3.06 7.59
C ALA A 96 10.11 -1.95 7.57
N VAL A 97 9.65 -1.61 6.38
CA VAL A 97 8.63 -0.58 6.16
C VAL A 97 7.40 -1.20 5.53
N SER A 98 6.23 -0.89 6.08
CA SER A 98 4.95 -1.17 5.45
C SER A 98 4.26 0.13 5.06
N ILE A 99 3.79 0.21 3.83
CA ILE A 99 3.04 1.35 3.31
C ILE A 99 1.58 0.93 3.20
N ASP A 100 0.69 1.73 3.79
CA ASP A 100 -0.75 1.52 3.63
C ASP A 100 -1.14 1.80 2.18
N GLY A 101 -1.81 0.84 1.57
CA GLY A 101 -2.34 0.97 0.22
C GLY A 101 -3.54 1.93 0.14
N PRO A 102 -4.01 2.21 -1.07
CA PRO A 102 -5.15 3.09 -1.29
C PRO A 102 -6.43 2.51 -0.71
N THR A 103 -7.28 3.40 -0.19
CA THR A 103 -8.60 3.08 0.35
C THR A 103 -9.61 4.16 -0.05
N GLY A 104 -10.89 3.85 0.08
CA GLY A 104 -11.93 4.88 -0.04
C GLY A 104 -12.24 5.32 -1.48
N LEU A 105 -11.89 4.52 -2.49
CA LEU A 105 -12.37 4.78 -3.84
C LEU A 105 -13.90 4.83 -3.86
N PRO A 106 -14.51 5.69 -4.70
CA PRO A 106 -15.94 5.71 -4.90
C PRO A 106 -16.48 4.35 -5.30
N ASP A 107 -17.62 3.99 -4.78
CA ASP A 107 -18.31 2.75 -5.06
C ASP A 107 -19.56 3.03 -5.90
N GLU A 108 -19.75 2.31 -6.99
CA GLU A 108 -20.86 2.54 -7.94
C GLU A 108 -22.18 1.95 -7.46
N GLY A 109 -22.31 1.62 -6.22
CA GLY A 109 -23.53 1.07 -5.65
C GLY A 109 -23.84 -0.36 -6.14
N TRP A 110 -24.08 -1.25 -5.22
CA TRP A 110 -24.35 -2.69 -5.40
C TRP A 110 -25.44 -3.01 -6.43
N TRP A 111 -26.41 -2.13 -6.62
CA TRP A 111 -27.52 -2.30 -7.58
C TRP A 111 -27.08 -2.23 -9.04
N TYR A 112 -25.99 -1.53 -9.34
CA TYR A 112 -25.44 -1.41 -10.68
C TYR A 112 -24.65 -2.67 -11.05
N ILE A 113 -23.86 -3.17 -10.13
CA ILE A 113 -23.09 -4.42 -10.28
C ILE A 113 -24.02 -5.59 -10.56
N ASN A 114 -25.16 -5.69 -9.87
CA ASN A 114 -26.19 -6.69 -10.12
C ASN A 114 -26.85 -6.61 -11.49
N LYS A 115 -26.81 -5.46 -12.17
CA LYS A 115 -27.36 -5.28 -13.50
C LYS A 115 -26.41 -5.69 -14.62
N ILE A 116 -25.11 -5.53 -14.40
CA ILE A 116 -24.08 -5.82 -15.41
C ILE A 116 -23.66 -7.29 -15.33
N HIS A 117 -23.57 -7.83 -14.15
CA HIS A 117 -23.20 -9.23 -13.93
C HIS A 117 -24.46 -10.05 -13.62
N GLY A 118 -25.00 -10.66 -14.63
CA GLY A 118 -26.15 -11.58 -14.48
C GLY A 118 -25.84 -12.74 -13.53
N ARG A 119 -26.81 -13.15 -12.77
CA ARG A 119 -26.80 -14.10 -11.64
C ARG A 119 -26.26 -15.52 -11.92
N SER A 120 -25.57 -15.83 -13.00
CA SER A 120 -25.55 -17.22 -13.46
C SER A 120 -24.24 -17.98 -13.53
N THR A 121 -23.11 -17.46 -13.01
CA THR A 121 -21.86 -18.26 -13.02
C THR A 121 -21.00 -18.05 -11.78
N ALA A 122 -20.41 -19.16 -11.30
CA ALA A 122 -19.50 -19.18 -10.15
C ALA A 122 -18.30 -18.20 -10.25
N MET A 123 -18.03 -17.70 -11.44
CA MET A 123 -17.01 -16.71 -11.74
C MET A 123 -17.35 -15.30 -11.22
N PHE A 124 -18.60 -15.03 -10.87
CA PHE A 124 -19.06 -13.73 -10.38
C PHE A 124 -18.99 -13.56 -8.86
N TYR A 125 -18.64 -14.59 -8.13
CA TYR A 125 -18.41 -14.49 -6.69
C TYR A 125 -17.06 -13.86 -6.33
N THR A 126 -16.17 -13.70 -7.32
CA THR A 126 -14.83 -13.14 -7.11
C THR A 126 -14.73 -11.66 -7.44
N ALA A 127 -15.62 -11.11 -8.26
CA ALA A 127 -15.63 -9.69 -8.60
C ALA A 127 -16.48 -8.93 -7.57
N GLY A 128 -15.86 -8.01 -6.86
CA GLY A 128 -16.49 -7.12 -5.89
C GLY A 128 -16.65 -5.70 -6.43
N ALA A 129 -17.23 -4.84 -5.62
CA ALA A 129 -17.30 -3.42 -5.91
C ALA A 129 -15.92 -2.75 -5.76
N ARG A 130 -15.04 -3.36 -4.97
CA ARG A 130 -13.66 -2.92 -4.76
C ARG A 130 -12.79 -4.15 -4.67
N ASP A 131 -11.99 -4.35 -5.70
CA ASP A 131 -11.10 -5.48 -5.81
C ASP A 131 -9.66 -5.03 -5.61
N VAL A 132 -8.80 -5.92 -5.14
CA VAL A 132 -7.37 -5.67 -5.04
C VAL A 132 -6.68 -6.32 -6.21
N ILE A 133 -5.88 -5.54 -6.91
CA ILE A 133 -5.12 -5.99 -8.07
C ILE A 133 -3.63 -5.83 -7.83
N GLY A 134 -2.82 -6.62 -8.50
CA GLY A 134 -1.38 -6.47 -8.46
C GLY A 134 -0.65 -7.30 -9.48
N SER A 135 0.63 -7.01 -9.60
CA SER A 135 1.58 -7.74 -10.43
C SER A 135 2.92 -7.83 -9.71
N SER A 136 3.60 -8.93 -9.90
CA SER A 136 4.96 -9.13 -9.45
C SER A 136 5.80 -9.80 -10.54
N ALA A 137 7.11 -9.88 -10.33
CA ALA A 137 8.03 -10.48 -11.30
C ALA A 137 7.66 -11.93 -11.68
N GLY A 138 7.17 -12.73 -10.71
CA GLY A 138 6.74 -14.11 -10.93
C GLY A 138 5.26 -14.28 -11.26
N MET A 139 4.44 -13.25 -11.01
CA MET A 139 2.99 -13.32 -11.18
C MET A 139 2.47 -12.05 -11.87
N PRO A 140 2.33 -12.07 -13.20
CA PRO A 140 2.08 -10.86 -13.99
C PRO A 140 0.70 -10.22 -13.77
N TYR A 141 -0.22 -10.94 -13.15
CA TYR A 141 -1.53 -10.41 -12.79
C TYR A 141 -2.15 -11.21 -11.66
N VAL A 142 -2.55 -10.53 -10.60
CA VAL A 142 -3.31 -11.08 -9.48
C VAL A 142 -4.54 -10.22 -9.22
N PHE A 143 -5.62 -10.89 -8.93
CA PHE A 143 -6.90 -10.28 -8.62
C PHE A 143 -7.49 -10.96 -7.39
N LEU A 144 -7.83 -10.17 -6.39
CA LEU A 144 -8.51 -10.62 -5.17
C LEU A 144 -9.83 -9.86 -5.04
N GLY A 145 -10.93 -10.59 -5.11
CA GLY A 145 -12.26 -10.03 -4.96
C GLY A 145 -12.56 -9.57 -3.53
N GLY A 146 -13.29 -8.48 -3.38
CA GLY A 146 -13.70 -7.97 -2.08
C GLY A 146 -14.33 -9.03 -1.15
N PRO A 147 -15.25 -9.91 -1.63
CA PRO A 147 -15.81 -11.00 -0.82
C PRO A 147 -14.77 -12.00 -0.30
N GLU A 148 -13.77 -12.32 -1.11
CA GLU A 148 -12.68 -13.23 -0.72
C GLU A 148 -11.82 -12.62 0.39
N ILE A 149 -11.43 -11.35 0.24
CA ILE A 149 -10.67 -10.59 1.24
C ILE A 149 -11.43 -10.54 2.57
N TYR A 150 -12.74 -10.28 2.49
CA TYR A 150 -13.60 -10.24 3.67
C TYR A 150 -13.70 -11.60 4.36
N SER A 151 -13.94 -12.68 3.63
CA SER A 151 -14.04 -14.03 4.18
C SER A 151 -12.74 -14.45 4.86
N ASN A 152 -11.60 -14.22 4.21
CA ASN A 152 -10.29 -14.49 4.81
C ASN A 152 -10.09 -13.74 6.13
N ALA A 153 -10.40 -12.45 6.15
CA ALA A 153 -10.22 -11.64 7.34
C ALA A 153 -11.12 -12.11 8.50
N LYS A 154 -12.32 -12.60 8.20
CA LYS A 154 -13.25 -13.14 9.20
C LYS A 154 -12.78 -14.48 9.76
N GLU A 155 -12.18 -15.32 8.95
CA GLU A 155 -11.71 -16.65 9.33
C GLU A 155 -10.36 -16.61 10.06
N THR A 156 -9.43 -15.80 9.57
CA THR A 156 -8.04 -15.78 10.04
C THR A 156 -7.71 -14.61 10.97
N ASN A 157 -8.57 -13.61 11.03
CA ASN A 157 -8.31 -12.29 11.64
C ASN A 157 -7.03 -11.63 11.13
N GLY A 158 -6.63 -11.95 9.89
CA GLY A 158 -5.39 -11.48 9.28
C GLY A 158 -5.59 -10.98 7.85
N PRO A 159 -4.60 -10.29 7.30
CA PRO A 159 -4.62 -9.87 5.91
C PRO A 159 -4.40 -11.05 4.96
N LEU A 160 -4.95 -10.95 3.76
CA LEU A 160 -4.76 -11.92 2.70
C LEU A 160 -3.53 -11.52 1.86
N PRO A 161 -2.49 -12.37 1.74
CA PRO A 161 -1.35 -12.07 0.90
C PRO A 161 -1.75 -12.04 -0.58
N LEU A 162 -1.21 -11.08 -1.32
CA LEU A 162 -1.48 -10.94 -2.75
C LEU A 162 -0.73 -12.01 -3.56
N PHE A 163 0.46 -12.37 -3.09
CA PHE A 163 1.29 -13.40 -3.71
C PHE A 163 1.56 -14.53 -2.72
N PRO A 164 1.71 -15.79 -3.18
CA PRO A 164 2.02 -16.92 -2.32
C PRO A 164 3.30 -16.67 -1.50
N LEU A 165 3.24 -16.88 -0.19
CA LEU A 165 4.36 -16.60 0.72
C LEU A 165 5.52 -17.60 0.60
N ASP A 166 5.28 -18.75 0.00
CA ASP A 166 6.26 -19.80 -0.31
C ASP A 166 7.05 -19.54 -1.60
N SER A 167 6.62 -18.55 -2.41
CA SER A 167 7.37 -18.11 -3.57
C SER A 167 8.68 -17.40 -3.17
N SER A 168 9.64 -17.35 -4.08
CA SER A 168 10.89 -16.63 -3.86
C SER A 168 10.64 -15.12 -3.66
N THR A 169 11.57 -14.43 -2.99
CA THR A 169 11.49 -12.97 -2.85
C THR A 169 11.53 -12.29 -4.20
N GLU A 170 12.30 -12.81 -5.15
CA GLU A 170 12.40 -12.30 -6.52
C GLU A 170 11.06 -12.40 -7.24
N ASP A 171 10.38 -13.56 -7.18
CA ASP A 171 9.06 -13.76 -7.80
C ASP A 171 8.00 -12.84 -7.21
N ARG A 172 8.09 -12.53 -5.92
CA ARG A 172 7.17 -11.63 -5.20
C ARG A 172 7.52 -10.16 -5.31
N THR A 173 8.64 -9.81 -5.99
CA THR A 173 9.00 -8.40 -6.19
C THR A 173 7.89 -7.67 -6.92
N LEU A 174 7.33 -6.67 -6.24
CA LEU A 174 6.12 -5.96 -6.66
C LEU A 174 6.40 -5.10 -7.90
N ASP A 175 5.56 -5.23 -8.91
CA ASP A 175 5.46 -4.28 -10.02
C ASP A 175 4.48 -3.16 -9.69
N PHE A 176 3.31 -3.54 -9.23
CA PHE A 176 2.31 -2.64 -8.67
C PHE A 176 1.32 -3.40 -7.78
N ALA A 177 0.66 -2.68 -6.88
CA ALA A 177 -0.53 -3.14 -6.19
C ALA A 177 -1.51 -1.98 -6.00
N GLY A 178 -2.79 -2.26 -6.10
CA GLY A 178 -3.80 -1.22 -6.00
C GLY A 178 -5.19 -1.74 -5.70
N VAL A 179 -6.11 -0.80 -5.62
CA VAL A 179 -7.54 -1.05 -5.52
C VAL A 179 -8.21 -0.61 -6.81
N ASP A 180 -9.03 -1.48 -7.34
CA ASP A 180 -9.78 -1.29 -8.58
C ASP A 180 -11.28 -1.30 -8.32
N THR A 181 -11.98 -0.41 -8.98
CA THR A 181 -13.43 -0.39 -9.09
C THR A 181 -13.79 -0.34 -10.56
N GLN A 182 -15.05 -0.36 -10.90
CA GLN A 182 -15.46 -0.33 -12.30
C GLN A 182 -14.93 0.87 -13.09
N TYR A 183 -14.80 2.04 -12.44
CA TYR A 183 -14.42 3.30 -13.09
C TYR A 183 -13.16 3.94 -12.53
N PHE A 184 -12.67 3.48 -11.39
CA PHE A 184 -11.53 4.08 -10.72
C PHE A 184 -10.51 3.05 -10.33
N ASN A 185 -9.24 3.38 -10.53
CA ASN A 185 -8.11 2.61 -10.08
C ASN A 185 -7.13 3.53 -9.37
N VAL A 186 -6.61 3.07 -8.23
CA VAL A 186 -5.46 3.70 -7.57
C VAL A 186 -4.45 2.63 -7.24
N SER A 187 -3.26 2.77 -7.78
CA SER A 187 -2.18 1.80 -7.60
C SER A 187 -0.91 2.46 -7.09
N LEU A 188 -0.20 1.74 -6.23
CA LEU A 188 1.17 2.03 -5.84
C LEU A 188 2.11 1.28 -6.78
N ILE A 189 3.04 2.01 -7.39
CA ILE A 189 4.04 1.48 -8.32
C ILE A 189 5.40 1.78 -7.71
N PRO A 190 6.14 0.77 -7.19
CA PRO A 190 7.49 1.00 -6.68
C PRO A 190 8.42 1.51 -7.78
N ASN A 191 9.21 2.51 -7.47
CA ASN A 191 10.28 2.93 -8.37
C ASN A 191 11.35 1.84 -8.43
N LYS A 192 11.72 1.44 -9.64
CA LYS A 192 12.72 0.41 -9.90
C LYS A 192 13.99 1.01 -10.51
N ASP A 193 14.24 2.31 -10.30
CA ASP A 193 15.43 2.94 -10.84
C ASP A 193 16.70 2.31 -10.22
N PRO A 194 17.59 1.73 -11.03
CA PRO A 194 18.82 1.13 -10.53
C PRO A 194 19.78 2.13 -9.88
N GLU A 195 19.66 3.43 -10.18
CA GLU A 195 20.52 4.47 -9.62
C GLU A 195 20.20 4.74 -8.15
N ASP A 196 18.94 4.54 -7.73
CA ASP A 196 18.51 4.71 -6.34
C ASP A 196 18.77 3.46 -5.46
N GLY A 197 19.33 2.40 -6.03
CA GLY A 197 19.55 1.12 -5.39
C GLY A 197 18.30 0.22 -5.40
N PRO A 198 18.42 -1.04 -4.97
CA PRO A 198 17.32 -1.99 -5.06
C PRO A 198 16.27 -1.71 -3.98
N PHE A 199 15.30 -0.86 -4.28
CA PHE A 199 14.09 -0.78 -3.47
C PHE A 199 13.19 -1.97 -3.82
N ILE A 200 13.22 -2.99 -2.98
CA ILE A 200 12.44 -4.21 -3.17
C ILE A 200 11.24 -4.21 -2.24
N VAL A 201 10.06 -4.02 -2.80
CA VAL A 201 8.80 -4.36 -2.13
C VAL A 201 8.46 -5.80 -2.51
N SER A 202 8.57 -6.71 -1.56
CA SER A 202 8.42 -8.15 -1.81
C SER A 202 7.14 -8.76 -1.26
N ASN A 203 6.31 -7.97 -0.60
CA ASN A 203 5.04 -8.45 -0.05
C ASN A 203 3.96 -7.39 -0.22
N ALA A 204 2.79 -7.83 -0.64
CA ALA A 204 1.58 -7.03 -0.66
C ALA A 204 0.44 -7.83 -0.04
N TYR A 205 -0.41 -7.16 0.74
CA TYR A 205 -1.50 -7.78 1.49
C TYR A 205 -2.78 -6.98 1.31
N ALA A 206 -3.87 -7.69 1.08
CA ALA A 206 -5.21 -7.14 1.05
C ALA A 206 -5.89 -7.32 2.42
N ARG A 207 -6.58 -6.28 2.87
CA ARG A 207 -7.40 -6.34 4.09
C ARG A 207 -8.63 -5.45 3.94
N PRO A 208 -9.77 -5.81 4.56
CA PRO A 208 -10.89 -4.91 4.64
C PRO A 208 -10.55 -3.73 5.57
N VAL A 209 -11.10 -2.57 5.27
CA VAL A 209 -10.97 -1.36 6.10
C VAL A 209 -12.35 -0.96 6.58
N GLY A 210 -12.51 -0.76 7.90
CA GLY A 210 -13.76 -0.39 8.52
C GLY A 210 -14.25 -1.40 9.55
N ASN A 211 -15.49 -1.22 10.00
CA ASN A 211 -16.12 -2.11 10.98
C ASN A 211 -16.72 -3.34 10.27
N PHE A 212 -16.44 -4.55 10.77
CA PHE A 212 -17.00 -5.79 10.22
C PHE A 212 -18.53 -5.84 10.20
N GLU A 213 -19.22 -5.22 11.15
CA GLU A 213 -20.68 -5.15 11.16
C GLU A 213 -21.24 -4.36 9.97
N ASP A 214 -20.56 -3.28 9.58
CA ASP A 214 -20.97 -2.46 8.44
C ASP A 214 -20.58 -3.12 7.13
N LEU A 215 -19.44 -3.80 7.09
CA LEU A 215 -19.00 -4.59 5.94
C LEU A 215 -19.97 -5.77 5.68
N ASP A 216 -20.41 -6.48 6.72
CA ASP A 216 -21.36 -7.59 6.60
C ASP A 216 -22.71 -7.14 5.99
N LYS A 217 -23.13 -5.92 6.26
CA LYS A 217 -24.32 -5.31 5.63
C LYS A 217 -24.10 -4.94 4.17
N SER A 218 -22.86 -4.59 3.79
CA SER A 218 -22.52 -4.19 2.43
C SER A 218 -22.40 -5.38 1.47
N PHE A 219 -22.15 -6.59 2.00
CA PHE A 219 -22.00 -7.83 1.23
C PHE A 219 -23.26 -8.71 1.19
N ARG A 220 -24.35 -8.31 1.86
CA ARG A 220 -25.67 -8.97 1.81
C ARG A 220 -26.56 -8.32 0.76
#